data_ced5b3c2ca33f722e13f8e47b8686494
#
_entry.id   ced5b3c2ca33f722e13f8e47b8686494
#
_cell.length_a   1.000
_cell.length_b   1.000
_cell.length_c   1.000
_cell.angle_alpha   90.00
_cell.angle_beta   90.00
_cell.angle_gamma   90.00
#
_symmetry.space_group_name_H-M   'P 1'
#
loop_
_entity.id
_entity.type
_entity.pdbx_description
1 polymer ?
#
loop_
_entity_poly.entity_id
_entity_poly.type
_entity_poly.pdbx_seq_one_letter_code
_entity_poly.pdbx_strand_id
1 'polypeptide(L)'
;MKFLYVLSLLAATAFAQVSYQNHTGTILRVDNGTFGPEIEEYHYYYDQWPIGLSVSSKGRLFVCYTRGDYTFTLGEAVNQTAEVPYPSAGLNLPPDMLNTTWNGIPFGSANSTAFISVQALYITPATSSRPETLWVLDTGRPTVHNAAGDPSMPYAQPGGPKLVGVSLDNDTIYTTYTFPVDVHYPDSYMNDVRFDLRSNVTNGGAGVAYIVDSSNEGRPGFIMLDLGTGESWRRLTQDRSVLRVPNDVPSYFGQPFYFRQLGQPIQWQQEGLDGIQITPDGKTVYYSPLTSKTLYSIPTANLLERDSNPLAEIWAKANVSSKGQRGGDANGFEGDSNGLIYQLMPEQNAIYYFDPAIGQTRTFVRDPRILWPDSASIAADGYFYMNINQLPDQADWNFGVDSRVYPGAVLRAKLPNNGTKISTLG
;
A
#
# COMPACT_ATOMS: atom_id res chain seq x y z
N MET A 1 -22.94 74.10 -7.60
CA MET A 1 -23.55 72.98 -8.38
C MET A 1 -22.52 71.90 -8.57
N LYS A 2 -22.63 70.80 -7.83
CA LYS A 2 -21.77 69.63 -7.98
C LYS A 2 -22.63 68.52 -8.65
N PHE A 3 -22.25 68.15 -9.87
CA PHE A 3 -22.86 66.99 -10.56
C PHE A 3 -22.25 65.71 -10.03
N LEU A 4 -23.10 64.85 -9.42
CA LEU A 4 -22.78 63.48 -9.10
C LEU A 4 -23.04 62.61 -10.34
N TYR A 5 -22.00 62.00 -10.89
CA TYR A 5 -22.16 60.94 -11.87
C TYR A 5 -22.34 59.61 -11.14
N VAL A 6 -23.52 59.01 -11.24
CA VAL A 6 -23.78 57.64 -10.79
C VAL A 6 -23.44 56.71 -11.95
N LEU A 7 -22.34 55.96 -11.85
CA LEU A 7 -22.06 54.85 -12.76
C LEU A 7 -22.88 53.63 -12.30
N SER A 8 -23.89 53.30 -13.07
CA SER A 8 -24.59 52.01 -12.93
C SER A 8 -23.77 50.92 -13.60
N LEU A 9 -23.10 50.06 -12.79
CA LEU A 9 -22.55 48.78 -13.27
C LEU A 9 -23.73 47.80 -13.55
N LEU A 10 -24.02 47.62 -14.81
CA LEU A 10 -24.82 46.47 -15.27
C LEU A 10 -23.94 45.20 -15.20
N ALA A 11 -24.08 44.43 -14.16
CA ALA A 11 -23.56 43.07 -14.13
C ALA A 11 -24.41 42.18 -15.07
N ALA A 12 -23.89 41.90 -16.24
CA ALA A 12 -24.47 40.91 -17.13
C ALA A 12 -24.23 39.52 -16.51
N THR A 13 -25.24 38.95 -15.83
CA THR A 13 -25.28 37.54 -15.47
C THR A 13 -25.43 36.74 -16.74
N ALA A 14 -24.31 36.17 -17.22
CA ALA A 14 -24.37 35.15 -18.26
C ALA A 14 -24.95 33.89 -17.66
N PHE A 15 -26.24 33.67 -17.88
CA PHE A 15 -26.82 32.34 -17.65
C PHE A 15 -26.28 31.42 -18.73
N ALA A 16 -25.48 30.41 -18.32
CA ALA A 16 -25.13 29.32 -19.19
C ALA A 16 -26.44 28.60 -19.57
N GLN A 17 -26.86 28.79 -20.81
CA GLN A 17 -28.04 28.13 -21.34
C GLN A 17 -27.69 26.65 -21.55
N VAL A 18 -28.18 25.78 -20.68
CA VAL A 18 -28.05 24.35 -20.86
C VAL A 18 -28.92 23.95 -22.06
N SER A 19 -28.28 23.72 -23.19
CA SER A 19 -29.01 23.19 -24.38
C SER A 19 -29.14 21.68 -24.22
N TYR A 20 -30.35 21.21 -23.99
CA TYR A 20 -30.68 19.80 -24.11
C TYR A 20 -30.82 19.47 -25.61
N GLN A 21 -29.94 18.62 -26.11
CA GLN A 21 -30.13 18.06 -27.45
C GLN A 21 -31.32 17.07 -27.39
N ASN A 22 -32.31 17.27 -28.22
CA ASN A 22 -33.39 16.31 -28.40
C ASN A 22 -32.81 15.08 -29.12
N HIS A 23 -32.50 14.04 -28.35
CA HIS A 23 -32.15 12.74 -28.89
C HIS A 23 -33.41 11.98 -29.27
N THR A 24 -33.63 11.77 -30.57
CA THR A 24 -34.70 10.93 -31.11
C THR A 24 -34.33 9.44 -31.14
N GLY A 25 -33.20 9.07 -30.58
CA GLY A 25 -32.72 7.69 -30.52
C GLY A 25 -33.23 6.93 -29.31
N THR A 26 -33.38 5.62 -29.46
CA THR A 26 -33.80 4.70 -28.40
C THR A 26 -32.63 4.10 -27.60
N ILE A 27 -31.39 4.49 -27.89
CA ILE A 27 -30.19 3.91 -27.27
C ILE A 27 -29.75 4.81 -26.13
N LEU A 28 -29.77 4.27 -24.92
CA LEU A 28 -29.13 4.88 -23.76
C LEU A 28 -27.61 4.72 -23.85
N ARG A 29 -26.88 5.69 -23.31
CA ARG A 29 -25.44 5.54 -23.13
C ARG A 29 -25.19 4.36 -22.19
N VAL A 30 -24.39 3.41 -22.63
CA VAL A 30 -24.02 2.22 -21.86
C VAL A 30 -22.59 2.41 -21.34
N ASP A 31 -22.38 2.21 -20.05
CA ASP A 31 -21.05 2.03 -19.45
C ASP A 31 -20.63 0.56 -19.69
N ASN A 32 -19.61 0.35 -20.49
CA ASN A 32 -19.06 -0.98 -20.76
C ASN A 32 -18.10 -1.48 -19.66
N GLY A 33 -17.96 -0.71 -18.57
CA GLY A 33 -17.09 -1.06 -17.44
C GLY A 33 -15.61 -0.77 -17.64
N THR A 34 -15.16 -0.28 -18.79
CA THR A 34 -13.76 -0.02 -19.10
C THR A 34 -13.47 1.46 -19.33
N PHE A 35 -12.29 1.89 -18.91
CA PHE A 35 -11.78 3.24 -19.14
C PHE A 35 -10.23 3.24 -19.06
N GLY A 36 -9.59 4.10 -19.84
CA GLY A 36 -8.13 4.29 -19.81
C GLY A 36 -7.38 3.37 -20.77
N PRO A 37 -6.07 3.12 -20.52
CA PRO A 37 -5.27 2.25 -21.36
C PRO A 37 -5.74 0.80 -21.31
N GLU A 38 -5.38 0.03 -22.34
CA GLU A 38 -5.59 -1.41 -22.37
C GLU A 38 -4.87 -2.08 -21.19
N ILE A 39 -5.52 -3.07 -20.58
CA ILE A 39 -4.95 -3.89 -19.54
C ILE A 39 -4.44 -5.19 -20.15
N GLU A 40 -3.17 -5.47 -19.86
CA GLU A 40 -2.51 -6.73 -20.22
C GLU A 40 -2.47 -7.66 -19.00
N GLU A 41 -2.72 -8.94 -19.22
CA GLU A 41 -2.57 -10.00 -18.23
C GLU A 41 -1.12 -10.47 -18.24
N TYR A 42 -0.40 -10.21 -17.15
CA TYR A 42 1.06 -10.40 -17.11
C TYR A 42 1.49 -11.71 -16.47
N HIS A 43 0.84 -12.11 -15.36
CA HIS A 43 1.13 -13.33 -14.62
C HIS A 43 -0.14 -13.91 -14.03
N TYR A 44 -0.19 -15.24 -13.88
CA TYR A 44 -1.34 -15.96 -13.35
C TYR A 44 -0.98 -16.79 -12.12
N TYR A 45 -1.84 -16.73 -11.10
CA TYR A 45 -1.74 -17.49 -9.86
C TYR A 45 -2.79 -18.58 -9.83
N TYR A 46 -2.38 -19.82 -9.56
CA TYR A 46 -3.28 -20.97 -9.50
C TYR A 46 -3.45 -21.51 -8.09
N ASP A 47 -2.47 -21.32 -7.20
CA ASP A 47 -2.46 -21.89 -5.85
C ASP A 47 -2.47 -20.79 -4.78
N GLN A 48 -1.69 -19.73 -4.99
CA GLN A 48 -1.45 -18.67 -4.02
C GLN A 48 -1.95 -17.32 -4.53
N TRP A 49 -2.33 -16.44 -3.59
CA TRP A 49 -2.84 -15.11 -3.91
C TRP A 49 -1.96 -14.06 -3.25
N PRO A 50 -1.23 -13.28 -4.04
CA PRO A 50 -0.30 -12.31 -3.48
C PRO A 50 -1.01 -11.12 -2.88
N ILE A 51 -0.37 -10.55 -1.85
CA ILE A 51 -0.73 -9.26 -1.27
C ILE A 51 0.20 -8.15 -1.75
N GLY A 52 1.47 -8.46 -2.04
CA GLY A 52 2.44 -7.51 -2.51
C GLY A 52 3.18 -7.97 -3.77
N LEU A 53 3.64 -7.01 -4.56
CA LEU A 53 4.49 -7.27 -5.72
C LEU A 53 5.52 -6.15 -5.91
N SER A 54 6.64 -6.48 -6.58
CA SER A 54 7.56 -5.49 -7.12
C SER A 54 8.27 -6.01 -8.36
N VAL A 55 8.51 -5.12 -9.34
CA VAL A 55 9.14 -5.48 -10.61
C VAL A 55 10.49 -4.76 -10.74
N SER A 56 11.56 -5.53 -11.01
CA SER A 56 12.91 -5.01 -11.16
C SER A 56 13.12 -4.28 -12.49
N SER A 57 14.25 -3.56 -12.61
CA SER A 57 14.67 -2.93 -13.88
C SER A 57 14.90 -3.93 -15.01
N LYS A 58 15.13 -5.20 -14.66
CA LYS A 58 15.33 -6.31 -15.61
C LYS A 58 14.03 -7.10 -15.87
N GLY A 59 12.89 -6.65 -15.35
CA GLY A 59 11.60 -7.30 -15.53
C GLY A 59 11.37 -8.54 -14.65
N ARG A 60 12.19 -8.77 -13.60
CA ARG A 60 11.93 -9.83 -12.64
C ARG A 60 10.73 -9.43 -11.77
N LEU A 61 9.76 -10.30 -11.63
CA LEU A 61 8.59 -10.10 -10.79
C LEU A 61 8.77 -10.84 -9.48
N PHE A 62 8.74 -10.09 -8.38
CA PHE A 62 8.72 -10.62 -7.02
C PHE A 62 7.33 -10.44 -6.41
N VAL A 63 6.89 -11.43 -5.65
CA VAL A 63 5.55 -11.47 -5.06
C VAL A 63 5.64 -11.92 -3.61
N CYS A 64 4.77 -11.38 -2.76
CA CYS A 64 4.68 -11.85 -1.38
C CYS A 64 3.26 -12.26 -1.00
N TYR A 65 3.19 -13.14 -0.04
CA TYR A 65 1.97 -13.78 0.44
C TYR A 65 1.96 -13.71 1.96
N THR A 66 0.83 -13.38 2.55
CA THR A 66 0.66 -13.51 4.00
C THR A 66 0.94 -14.95 4.39
N ARG A 67 1.78 -15.14 5.39
CA ARG A 67 2.01 -16.49 5.87
C ARG A 67 0.78 -17.00 6.60
N GLY A 68 0.33 -18.14 6.17
CA GLY A 68 -0.79 -18.90 6.68
C GLY A 68 -0.73 -20.28 6.06
N ASP A 69 -1.55 -20.55 5.08
CA ASP A 69 -1.64 -21.84 4.39
C ASP A 69 -0.63 -22.00 3.23
N TYR A 70 0.16 -20.98 2.93
CA TYR A 70 1.10 -20.98 1.81
C TYR A 70 2.45 -21.60 2.19
N THR A 71 3.10 -22.24 1.21
CA THR A 71 4.39 -22.89 1.42
C THR A 71 5.56 -21.94 1.56
N PHE A 72 5.43 -20.70 1.03
CA PHE A 72 6.40 -19.63 1.17
C PHE A 72 5.70 -18.28 1.27
N THR A 73 6.39 -17.28 1.82
CA THR A 73 5.86 -15.93 2.00
C THR A 73 6.45 -14.92 1.02
N LEU A 74 7.58 -15.25 0.37
CA LEU A 74 8.21 -14.45 -0.67
C LEU A 74 8.63 -15.36 -1.84
N GLY A 75 8.22 -15.00 -3.03
CA GLY A 75 8.53 -15.73 -4.25
C GLY A 75 9.00 -14.84 -5.39
N GLU A 76 9.62 -15.47 -6.39
CA GLU A 76 9.92 -14.89 -7.70
C GLU A 76 9.18 -15.65 -8.78
N ALA A 77 8.53 -14.94 -9.70
CA ALA A 77 7.92 -15.54 -10.87
C ALA A 77 9.00 -16.02 -11.85
N VAL A 78 9.00 -17.30 -12.16
CA VAL A 78 9.97 -17.92 -13.11
C VAL A 78 9.41 -18.06 -14.52
N ASN A 79 8.10 -17.97 -14.65
CA ASN A 79 7.38 -17.88 -15.92
C ASN A 79 5.99 -17.27 -15.67
N GLN A 80 5.12 -17.26 -16.66
CA GLN A 80 3.79 -16.62 -16.57
C GLN A 80 2.83 -17.30 -15.56
N THR A 81 3.13 -18.50 -15.08
CA THR A 81 2.20 -19.33 -14.30
C THR A 81 2.83 -20.02 -13.09
N ALA A 82 4.09 -19.71 -12.77
CA ALA A 82 4.79 -20.37 -11.67
C ALA A 82 5.74 -19.44 -10.94
N GLU A 83 5.79 -19.58 -9.63
CA GLU A 83 6.69 -18.91 -8.70
C GLU A 83 7.55 -19.93 -7.96
N VAL A 84 8.73 -19.47 -7.51
CA VAL A 84 9.62 -20.23 -6.62
C VAL A 84 9.95 -19.40 -5.38
N PRO A 85 10.22 -20.06 -4.22
CA PRO A 85 10.65 -19.33 -3.02
C PRO A 85 11.90 -18.50 -3.25
N TYR A 86 11.87 -17.23 -2.87
CA TYR A 86 12.98 -16.29 -3.08
C TYR A 86 13.49 -15.71 -1.74
N PRO A 87 14.78 -15.45 -1.56
CA PRO A 87 15.89 -15.86 -2.42
C PRO A 87 16.23 -17.34 -2.25
N SER A 88 15.61 -18.02 -1.31
CA SER A 88 15.75 -19.48 -1.10
C SER A 88 14.57 -20.05 -0.31
N ALA A 89 14.34 -21.36 -0.44
CA ALA A 89 13.33 -22.07 0.34
C ALA A 89 13.61 -21.99 1.86
N GLY A 90 14.88 -22.09 2.26
CA GLY A 90 15.26 -22.05 3.68
C GLY A 90 14.93 -20.72 4.38
N LEU A 91 15.06 -19.60 3.68
CA LEU A 91 14.68 -18.29 4.20
C LEU A 91 13.15 -18.09 4.30
N ASN A 92 12.39 -18.90 3.58
CA ASN A 92 10.93 -18.86 3.59
C ASN A 92 10.27 -19.80 4.60
N LEU A 93 11.03 -20.63 5.29
CA LEU A 93 10.53 -21.65 6.21
C LEU A 93 11.14 -21.45 7.60
N PRO A 94 10.64 -20.50 8.40
CA PRO A 94 11.11 -20.34 9.77
C PRO A 94 10.85 -21.62 10.55
N PRO A 95 11.84 -22.10 11.34
CA PRO A 95 11.66 -23.30 12.14
C PRO A 95 10.59 -23.08 13.21
N ASP A 96 9.87 -24.14 13.54
CA ASP A 96 8.97 -24.21 14.70
C ASP A 96 7.94 -23.05 14.79
N MET A 97 7.40 -22.62 13.64
CA MET A 97 6.57 -21.43 13.52
C MET A 97 5.34 -21.38 14.44
N LEU A 98 4.86 -22.54 14.92
CA LEU A 98 3.66 -22.63 15.75
C LEU A 98 3.89 -23.32 17.11
N ASN A 99 5.14 -23.59 17.49
CA ASN A 99 5.43 -24.36 18.71
C ASN A 99 5.76 -23.49 19.92
N THR A 100 5.76 -22.18 19.78
CA THR A 100 5.96 -21.24 20.87
C THR A 100 4.69 -20.45 21.16
N THR A 101 4.61 -19.87 22.36
CA THR A 101 3.53 -18.98 22.74
C THR A 101 4.10 -17.71 23.36
N TRP A 102 3.43 -16.58 23.13
CA TRP A 102 3.67 -15.35 23.84
C TRP A 102 2.36 -14.79 24.34
N ASN A 103 2.31 -14.50 25.65
CA ASN A 103 1.09 -14.04 26.29
C ASN A 103 -0.13 -14.99 26.04
N GLY A 104 0.15 -16.29 25.96
CA GLY A 104 -0.88 -17.30 25.69
C GLY A 104 -1.34 -17.45 24.23
N ILE A 105 -0.80 -16.65 23.33
CA ILE A 105 -1.11 -16.67 21.91
C ILE A 105 -0.05 -17.49 21.17
N PRO A 106 -0.42 -18.49 20.35
CA PRO A 106 0.54 -19.23 19.53
C PRO A 106 1.33 -18.31 18.61
N PHE A 107 2.63 -18.57 18.49
CA PHE A 107 3.54 -17.75 17.69
C PHE A 107 4.70 -18.59 17.14
N GLY A 108 5.27 -18.15 16.02
CA GLY A 108 6.48 -18.75 15.47
C GLY A 108 7.75 -18.28 16.17
N SER A 109 8.90 -18.88 15.84
CA SER A 109 10.17 -18.55 16.44
C SER A 109 10.67 -17.17 16.01
N ALA A 110 10.79 -16.24 16.95
CA ALA A 110 11.34 -14.90 16.71
C ALA A 110 12.86 -14.91 16.45
N ASN A 111 13.56 -15.95 16.84
CA ASN A 111 15.02 -16.06 16.68
C ASN A 111 15.45 -16.53 15.29
N SER A 112 14.52 -16.73 14.38
CA SER A 112 14.82 -17.12 13.00
C SER A 112 15.26 -15.93 12.17
N THR A 113 16.29 -16.09 11.35
CA THR A 113 16.65 -15.15 10.28
C THR A 113 15.71 -15.29 9.07
N ALA A 114 14.92 -16.35 9.01
CA ALA A 114 13.93 -16.58 7.96
C ALA A 114 12.80 -15.55 8.02
N PHE A 115 12.10 -15.40 6.89
CA PHE A 115 10.90 -14.57 6.80
C PHE A 115 9.76 -15.22 7.58
N ILE A 116 9.11 -14.43 8.43
CA ILE A 116 7.94 -14.87 9.19
C ILE A 116 6.67 -14.64 8.38
N SER A 117 6.39 -13.40 8.00
CA SER A 117 5.24 -13.05 7.17
C SER A 117 5.54 -11.76 6.40
N VAL A 118 5.91 -11.90 5.14
CA VAL A 118 6.24 -10.76 4.27
C VAL A 118 4.95 -10.10 3.82
N GLN A 119 4.82 -8.80 4.09
CA GLN A 119 3.62 -8.03 3.76
C GLN A 119 3.82 -7.15 2.54
N ALA A 120 4.98 -6.51 2.37
CA ALA A 120 5.21 -5.61 1.26
C ALA A 120 6.60 -5.77 0.64
N LEU A 121 6.68 -5.40 -0.63
CA LEU A 121 7.90 -5.40 -1.42
C LEU A 121 8.08 -4.04 -2.09
N TYR A 122 9.29 -3.54 -2.08
CA TYR A 122 9.64 -2.34 -2.84
C TYR A 122 11.02 -2.47 -3.45
N ILE A 123 11.19 -2.13 -4.74
CA ILE A 123 12.49 -2.12 -5.38
C ILE A 123 12.98 -0.69 -5.51
N THR A 124 14.16 -0.42 -4.94
CA THR A 124 14.89 0.83 -5.18
C THR A 124 15.92 0.62 -6.28
N PRO A 125 16.09 1.61 -7.18
CA PRO A 125 17.11 1.54 -8.23
C PRO A 125 18.52 1.45 -7.65
N ALA A 126 19.46 0.96 -8.46
CA ALA A 126 20.87 1.03 -8.12
C ALA A 126 21.35 2.48 -8.02
N THR A 127 22.20 2.77 -7.04
CA THR A 127 22.90 4.04 -6.87
C THR A 127 24.40 3.80 -6.93
N SER A 128 25.21 4.86 -6.82
CA SER A 128 26.68 4.71 -6.76
C SER A 128 27.18 3.92 -5.53
N SER A 129 26.37 3.82 -4.48
CA SER A 129 26.74 3.21 -3.21
C SER A 129 25.91 1.99 -2.83
N ARG A 130 24.88 1.65 -3.62
CA ARG A 130 23.94 0.58 -3.32
C ARG A 130 23.49 -0.14 -4.60
N PRO A 131 23.42 -1.49 -4.63
CA PRO A 131 22.88 -2.22 -5.75
C PRO A 131 21.38 -1.95 -5.92
N GLU A 132 20.81 -2.32 -7.07
CA GLU A 132 19.35 -2.45 -7.16
C GLU A 132 18.88 -3.41 -6.08
N THR A 133 17.98 -2.94 -5.23
CA THR A 133 17.64 -3.64 -3.98
C THR A 133 16.16 -3.96 -3.93
N LEU A 134 15.84 -5.22 -3.74
CA LEU A 134 14.52 -5.63 -3.27
C LEU A 134 14.47 -5.45 -1.75
N TRP A 135 13.63 -4.53 -1.30
CA TRP A 135 13.28 -4.37 0.09
C TRP A 135 12.08 -5.24 0.44
N VAL A 136 12.26 -6.04 1.48
CA VAL A 136 11.29 -7.02 1.96
C VAL A 136 10.83 -6.58 3.34
N LEU A 137 9.57 -6.20 3.47
CA LEU A 137 8.98 -5.78 4.74
C LEU A 137 8.27 -6.98 5.37
N ASP A 138 8.86 -7.50 6.44
CA ASP A 138 8.34 -8.64 7.20
C ASP A 138 7.63 -8.10 8.46
N THR A 139 6.32 -8.26 8.52
CA THR A 139 5.53 -7.81 9.67
C THR A 139 5.75 -8.67 10.93
N GLY A 140 6.33 -9.87 10.80
CA GLY A 140 6.53 -10.79 11.92
C GLY A 140 5.22 -11.35 12.52
N ARG A 141 4.08 -11.19 11.84
CA ARG A 141 2.75 -11.62 12.30
C ARG A 141 2.10 -12.54 11.28
N PRO A 142 2.26 -13.87 11.38
CA PRO A 142 1.58 -14.79 10.47
C PRO A 142 0.10 -14.93 10.82
N THR A 143 -0.73 -15.23 9.84
CA THR A 143 -2.07 -15.77 10.10
C THR A 143 -1.94 -17.23 10.46
N VAL A 144 -2.58 -17.65 11.54
CA VAL A 144 -2.61 -19.02 12.01
C VAL A 144 -4.06 -19.45 12.25
N HIS A 145 -4.33 -20.75 12.09
CA HIS A 145 -5.63 -21.31 12.37
C HIS A 145 -5.57 -22.17 13.63
N ASN A 146 -6.59 -22.07 14.48
CA ASN A 146 -6.73 -22.96 15.63
C ASN A 146 -7.26 -24.34 15.18
N ALA A 147 -7.41 -25.28 16.13
CA ALA A 147 -7.90 -26.61 15.82
C ALA A 147 -9.36 -26.65 15.28
N ALA A 148 -10.12 -25.58 15.44
CA ALA A 148 -11.47 -25.42 14.88
C ALA A 148 -11.47 -24.76 13.50
N GLY A 149 -10.31 -24.30 13.03
CA GLY A 149 -10.16 -23.58 11.76
C GLY A 149 -10.38 -22.07 11.88
N ASP A 150 -10.52 -21.52 13.10
CA ASP A 150 -10.72 -20.08 13.27
C ASP A 150 -9.39 -19.35 13.03
N PRO A 151 -9.36 -18.32 12.17
CA PRO A 151 -8.14 -17.56 11.91
C PRO A 151 -7.74 -16.70 13.12
N SER A 152 -6.44 -16.55 13.31
CA SER A 152 -5.85 -15.73 14.36
C SER A 152 -4.55 -15.13 13.86
N MET A 153 -4.31 -13.87 14.18
CA MET A 153 -3.03 -13.21 13.94
C MET A 153 -2.37 -12.93 15.29
N PRO A 154 -1.41 -13.76 15.72
CA PRO A 154 -0.72 -13.56 16.99
C PRO A 154 0.05 -12.25 17.02
N TYR A 155 0.38 -11.77 18.22
CA TYR A 155 1.22 -10.59 18.36
C TYR A 155 2.66 -10.87 17.90
N ALA A 156 3.28 -9.84 17.32
CA ALA A 156 4.67 -9.91 16.91
C ALA A 156 5.60 -10.07 18.12
N GLN A 157 6.54 -10.99 18.03
CA GLN A 157 7.59 -11.14 19.04
C GLN A 157 8.79 -10.24 18.73
N PRO A 158 9.57 -9.82 19.72
CA PRO A 158 10.80 -9.08 19.50
C PRO A 158 11.74 -9.80 18.52
N GLY A 159 12.28 -9.05 17.56
CA GLY A 159 13.16 -9.58 16.52
C GLY A 159 12.45 -10.23 15.31
N GLY A 160 11.11 -10.39 15.37
CA GLY A 160 10.30 -10.86 14.24
C GLY A 160 10.14 -9.81 13.15
N PRO A 161 9.59 -8.64 13.48
CA PRO A 161 9.38 -7.56 12.51
C PRO A 161 10.70 -7.00 12.00
N LYS A 162 10.87 -6.94 10.68
CA LYS A 162 12.12 -6.50 10.07
C LYS A 162 11.94 -5.95 8.66
N LEU A 163 12.90 -5.12 8.25
CA LEU A 163 13.09 -4.69 6.87
C LEU A 163 14.41 -5.31 6.36
N VAL A 164 14.33 -6.06 5.27
CA VAL A 164 15.47 -6.79 4.71
C VAL A 164 15.80 -6.27 3.33
N GLY A 165 17.06 -5.92 3.07
CA GLY A 165 17.55 -5.53 1.75
C GLY A 165 18.26 -6.70 1.06
N VAL A 166 17.72 -7.09 -0.10
CA VAL A 166 18.29 -8.14 -0.97
C VAL A 166 18.86 -7.48 -2.21
N SER A 167 20.14 -7.70 -2.46
CA SER A 167 20.80 -7.25 -3.70
C SER A 167 20.31 -8.07 -4.88
N LEU A 168 19.76 -7.41 -5.91
CA LEU A 168 19.32 -8.06 -7.14
C LEU A 168 20.48 -8.35 -8.14
N ASP A 169 21.70 -7.98 -7.79
CA ASP A 169 22.87 -8.33 -8.59
C ASP A 169 23.34 -9.78 -8.35
N ASN A 170 23.11 -10.30 -7.15
CA ASN A 170 23.60 -11.62 -6.73
C ASN A 170 22.62 -12.40 -5.81
N ASP A 171 21.39 -11.89 -5.63
CA ASP A 171 20.31 -12.51 -4.85
C ASP A 171 20.70 -12.79 -3.38
N THR A 172 21.49 -11.91 -2.78
CA THR A 172 21.93 -12.06 -1.39
C THR A 172 21.39 -10.96 -0.47
N ILE A 173 21.02 -11.34 0.74
CA ILE A 173 20.71 -10.38 1.82
C ILE A 173 22.00 -9.68 2.22
N TYR A 174 22.03 -8.35 2.14
CA TYR A 174 23.18 -7.55 2.55
C TYR A 174 22.91 -6.65 3.75
N THR A 175 21.65 -6.45 4.10
CA THR A 175 21.25 -5.68 5.29
C THR A 175 19.94 -6.19 5.87
N THR A 176 19.81 -6.06 7.19
CA THR A 176 18.56 -6.36 7.92
C THR A 176 18.41 -5.37 9.07
N TYR A 177 17.25 -4.74 9.15
CA TYR A 177 16.87 -3.86 10.25
C TYR A 177 15.72 -4.50 11.02
N THR A 178 15.92 -4.71 12.32
CA THR A 178 14.90 -5.23 13.23
C THR A 178 14.29 -4.09 14.01
N PHE A 179 12.99 -4.06 14.15
CA PHE A 179 12.31 -2.97 14.87
C PHE A 179 12.17 -3.28 16.36
N PRO A 180 12.51 -2.32 17.25
CA PRO A 180 12.31 -2.48 18.67
C PRO A 180 10.82 -2.38 19.04
N VAL A 181 10.47 -2.94 20.20
CA VAL A 181 9.06 -3.07 20.65
C VAL A 181 8.36 -1.74 20.98
N ASP A 182 9.09 -0.68 21.14
CA ASP A 182 8.58 0.69 21.33
C ASP A 182 8.36 1.43 20.01
N VAL A 183 8.76 0.84 18.90
CA VAL A 183 8.52 1.33 17.53
C VAL A 183 7.55 0.40 16.80
N HIS A 184 7.86 -0.88 16.70
CA HIS A 184 6.91 -1.90 16.27
C HIS A 184 6.26 -2.52 17.49
N TYR A 185 5.09 -2.06 17.85
CA TYR A 185 4.34 -2.64 18.96
C TYR A 185 3.97 -4.09 18.68
N PRO A 186 3.69 -4.90 19.71
CA PRO A 186 3.26 -6.29 19.50
C PRO A 186 2.05 -6.45 18.58
N ASP A 187 1.15 -5.47 18.61
CA ASP A 187 -0.07 -5.39 17.80
C ASP A 187 0.10 -4.56 16.51
N SER A 188 1.28 -4.03 16.21
CA SER A 188 1.56 -3.33 14.95
C SER A 188 1.46 -4.27 13.75
N TYR A 189 1.10 -3.71 12.60
CA TYR A 189 1.08 -4.39 11.32
C TYR A 189 1.73 -3.51 10.26
N MET A 190 3.04 -3.68 10.03
CA MET A 190 3.74 -2.96 8.97
C MET A 190 3.22 -3.41 7.62
N ASN A 191 2.63 -2.49 6.86
CA ASN A 191 1.90 -2.80 5.63
C ASN A 191 2.63 -2.39 4.36
N ASP A 192 3.15 -1.17 4.27
CA ASP A 192 3.83 -0.70 3.04
C ASP A 192 5.04 0.18 3.38
N VAL A 193 5.94 0.38 2.41
CA VAL A 193 7.19 1.13 2.60
C VAL A 193 7.56 1.94 1.36
N ARG A 194 8.04 3.18 1.59
CA ARG A 194 8.66 4.03 0.56
C ARG A 194 9.99 4.57 1.05
N PHE A 195 10.85 4.96 0.11
CA PHE A 195 12.24 5.33 0.41
C PHE A 195 12.58 6.72 -0.11
N ASP A 196 13.40 7.43 0.67
CA ASP A 196 14.20 8.55 0.21
C ASP A 196 15.66 8.22 0.50
N LEU A 197 16.43 7.91 -0.54
CA LEU A 197 17.81 7.43 -0.43
C LEU A 197 18.86 8.54 -0.50
N ARG A 198 18.44 9.81 -0.56
CA ARG A 198 19.37 10.94 -0.59
C ARG A 198 20.18 10.99 0.71
N SER A 199 21.47 11.17 0.57
CA SER A 199 22.40 11.14 1.70
C SER A 199 22.23 12.28 2.71
N ASN A 200 21.57 13.37 2.30
CA ASN A 200 21.36 14.54 3.15
C ASN A 200 20.01 14.54 3.88
N VAL A 201 19.20 13.48 3.76
CA VAL A 201 17.88 13.41 4.39
C VAL A 201 17.98 13.14 5.88
N THR A 202 18.94 12.30 6.27
CA THR A 202 19.22 11.98 7.68
C THR A 202 20.72 12.05 7.97
N ASN A 203 21.06 12.15 9.25
CA ASN A 203 22.46 12.17 9.68
C ASN A 203 23.20 10.86 9.40
N GLY A 204 22.48 9.75 9.22
CA GLY A 204 23.04 8.46 8.86
C GLY A 204 23.63 8.40 7.45
N GLY A 205 23.27 9.34 6.58
CA GLY A 205 23.86 9.51 5.25
C GLY A 205 23.48 8.43 4.22
N ALA A 206 22.54 7.52 4.55
CA ALA A 206 22.12 6.44 3.66
C ALA A 206 20.61 6.52 3.28
N GLY A 207 19.95 7.61 3.65
CA GLY A 207 18.53 7.83 3.41
C GLY A 207 17.64 7.24 4.49
N VAL A 208 16.33 7.25 4.21
CA VAL A 208 15.27 6.88 5.15
C VAL A 208 14.22 6.01 4.47
N ALA A 209 13.68 5.03 5.21
CA ALA A 209 12.46 4.34 4.87
C ALA A 209 11.28 4.93 5.66
N TYR A 210 10.16 5.16 4.97
CA TYR A 210 8.86 5.54 5.52
C TYR A 210 7.95 4.33 5.44
N ILE A 211 7.51 3.84 6.58
CA ILE A 211 6.71 2.62 6.71
C ILE A 211 5.37 2.98 7.33
N VAL A 212 4.31 2.36 6.86
CA VAL A 212 2.97 2.51 7.44
C VAL A 212 2.64 1.32 8.32
N ASP A 213 2.01 1.60 9.46
CA ASP A 213 1.45 0.63 10.38
C ASP A 213 -0.07 0.74 10.28
N SER A 214 -0.71 -0.31 9.73
CA SER A 214 -2.14 -0.36 9.46
C SER A 214 -2.95 -1.05 10.56
N SER A 215 -2.32 -1.35 11.70
CA SER A 215 -2.93 -2.10 12.81
C SER A 215 -4.38 -1.70 13.07
N ASN A 216 -5.27 -2.68 13.04
CA ASN A 216 -6.68 -2.51 13.39
C ASN A 216 -6.95 -2.63 14.90
N GLU A 217 -5.97 -3.06 15.69
CA GLU A 217 -6.02 -3.09 17.15
C GLU A 217 -5.88 -1.69 17.77
N GLY A 218 -5.70 -0.65 16.95
CA GLY A 218 -5.89 0.73 17.37
C GLY A 218 -4.63 1.57 17.55
N ARG A 219 -3.48 1.15 17.04
CA ARG A 219 -2.25 1.96 17.10
C ARG A 219 -1.58 2.22 15.74
N PRO A 220 -2.35 2.50 14.67
CA PRO A 220 -1.76 2.83 13.39
C PRO A 220 -0.93 4.12 13.46
N GLY A 221 0.00 4.28 12.51
CA GLY A 221 0.87 5.44 12.43
C GLY A 221 2.02 5.22 11.45
N PHE A 222 2.90 6.21 11.37
CA PHE A 222 4.11 6.08 10.59
C PHE A 222 5.26 5.53 11.44
N ILE A 223 6.09 4.71 10.82
CA ILE A 223 7.40 4.29 11.31
C ILE A 223 8.45 4.79 10.33
N MET A 224 9.44 5.53 10.78
CA MET A 224 10.59 5.94 10.00
C MET A 224 11.79 5.13 10.44
N LEU A 225 12.67 4.80 9.48
CA LEU A 225 13.92 4.09 9.71
C LEU A 225 15.05 4.81 8.99
N ASP A 226 16.04 5.29 9.75
CA ASP A 226 17.29 5.81 9.20
C ASP A 226 18.15 4.64 8.72
N LEU A 227 18.35 4.54 7.41
CA LEU A 227 19.07 3.42 6.79
C LEU A 227 20.59 3.44 7.06
N GLY A 228 21.12 4.56 7.53
CA GLY A 228 22.54 4.67 7.87
C GLY A 228 22.86 4.27 9.31
N THR A 229 21.95 4.58 10.24
CA THR A 229 22.15 4.31 11.67
C THR A 229 21.38 3.09 12.16
N GLY A 230 20.29 2.70 11.48
CA GLY A 230 19.34 1.70 11.95
C GLY A 230 18.37 2.22 13.02
N GLU A 231 18.43 3.51 13.37
CA GLU A 231 17.49 4.11 14.30
C GLU A 231 16.11 4.22 13.68
N SER A 232 15.08 3.86 14.45
CA SER A 232 13.70 3.97 14.03
C SER A 232 12.86 4.73 15.06
N TRP A 233 11.79 5.38 14.61
CA TRP A 233 10.88 6.17 15.47
C TRP A 233 9.50 6.25 14.84
N ARG A 234 8.50 6.71 15.62
CA ARG A 234 7.11 6.84 15.16
C ARG A 234 6.67 8.30 15.04
N ARG A 235 5.66 8.53 14.17
CA ARG A 235 4.90 9.79 14.09
C ARG A 235 3.44 9.51 13.78
N LEU A 236 2.59 10.43 14.18
CA LEU A 236 1.13 10.40 13.98
C LEU A 236 0.46 9.15 14.56
N THR A 237 1.05 8.51 15.58
CA THR A 237 0.43 7.34 16.19
C THR A 237 -0.95 7.70 16.73
N GLN A 238 -1.98 6.98 16.28
CA GLN A 238 -3.39 7.22 16.61
C GLN A 238 -3.90 8.62 16.25
N ASP A 239 -3.24 9.34 15.34
CA ASP A 239 -3.81 10.56 14.82
C ASP A 239 -5.06 10.24 13.97
N ARG A 240 -6.03 11.14 13.97
CA ARG A 240 -7.27 10.97 13.21
C ARG A 240 -7.05 10.71 11.71
N SER A 241 -5.95 11.18 11.14
CA SER A 241 -5.62 11.02 9.73
C SER A 241 -5.07 9.63 9.38
N VAL A 242 -4.66 8.87 10.38
CA VAL A 242 -4.16 7.49 10.22
C VAL A 242 -5.13 6.44 10.74
N LEU A 243 -6.19 6.89 11.43
CA LEU A 243 -7.24 6.00 11.92
C LEU A 243 -8.31 5.78 10.85
N ARG A 244 -8.89 4.59 10.85
CA ARG A 244 -10.09 4.30 10.05
C ARG A 244 -11.21 5.29 10.34
N VAL A 245 -12.07 5.53 9.36
CA VAL A 245 -13.29 6.30 9.57
C VAL A 245 -14.34 5.40 10.26
N PRO A 246 -14.85 5.77 11.42
CA PRO A 246 -15.90 5.00 12.09
C PRO A 246 -17.13 4.86 11.19
N ASN A 247 -17.68 3.64 11.11
CA ASN A 247 -18.85 3.29 10.31
C ASN A 247 -18.68 3.42 8.78
N ASP A 248 -17.47 3.58 8.27
CA ASP A 248 -17.19 3.38 6.86
C ASP A 248 -17.09 1.86 6.61
N VAL A 249 -17.88 1.37 5.68
CA VAL A 249 -17.92 -0.05 5.30
C VAL A 249 -17.61 -0.12 3.82
N PRO A 250 -16.47 -0.70 3.43
CA PRO A 250 -16.13 -0.84 2.03
C PRO A 250 -17.18 -1.65 1.27
N SER A 251 -17.26 -1.45 -0.02
CA SER A 251 -18.12 -2.24 -0.89
C SER A 251 -17.33 -3.15 -1.83
N TYR A 252 -17.96 -4.26 -2.21
CA TYR A 252 -17.46 -5.18 -3.22
C TYR A 252 -18.62 -5.62 -4.10
N PHE A 253 -18.49 -5.50 -5.40
CA PHE A 253 -19.62 -5.69 -6.35
C PHE A 253 -20.87 -4.89 -5.99
N GLY A 254 -20.71 -3.69 -5.44
CA GLY A 254 -21.83 -2.83 -5.03
C GLY A 254 -22.57 -3.28 -3.78
N GLN A 255 -22.03 -4.24 -3.04
CA GLN A 255 -22.56 -4.73 -1.76
C GLN A 255 -21.61 -4.40 -0.63
N PRO A 256 -22.09 -4.10 0.59
CA PRO A 256 -21.22 -3.92 1.75
C PRO A 256 -20.36 -5.17 2.00
N PHE A 257 -19.07 -4.97 2.17
CA PHE A 257 -18.13 -6.04 2.45
C PHE A 257 -17.98 -6.25 3.95
N TYR A 258 -18.44 -7.40 4.44
CA TYR A 258 -18.29 -7.80 5.83
C TYR A 258 -17.31 -8.96 5.96
N PHE A 259 -16.44 -8.89 6.95
CA PHE A 259 -15.62 -10.02 7.38
C PHE A 259 -16.50 -11.07 8.04
N ARG A 260 -16.54 -12.25 7.46
CA ARG A 260 -17.35 -13.39 7.90
C ARG A 260 -16.42 -14.53 8.29
N GLN A 261 -15.52 -14.25 9.22
CA GLN A 261 -14.54 -15.23 9.70
C GLN A 261 -15.23 -16.29 10.58
N LEU A 262 -14.81 -17.54 10.44
CA LEU A 262 -15.29 -18.62 11.30
C LEU A 262 -15.00 -18.32 12.77
N GLY A 263 -15.95 -18.64 13.65
CA GLY A 263 -15.79 -18.45 15.09
C GLY A 263 -15.74 -17.00 15.56
N GLN A 264 -15.83 -16.02 14.67
CA GLN A 264 -15.76 -14.59 15.00
C GLN A 264 -17.11 -13.90 14.76
N PRO A 265 -17.42 -12.83 15.46
CA PRO A 265 -18.53 -11.96 15.11
C PRO A 265 -18.35 -11.40 13.69
N ILE A 266 -19.44 -11.21 12.97
CA ILE A 266 -19.40 -10.48 11.69
C ILE A 266 -18.91 -9.07 11.94
N GLN A 267 -17.88 -8.67 11.22
CA GLN A 267 -17.27 -7.36 11.28
C GLN A 267 -17.12 -6.78 9.86
N TRP A 268 -16.55 -5.61 9.75
CA TRP A 268 -16.13 -5.03 8.47
C TRP A 268 -14.67 -4.66 8.55
N GLN A 269 -14.07 -4.38 7.42
CA GLN A 269 -12.67 -3.94 7.32
C GLN A 269 -12.45 -2.69 8.17
N GLN A 270 -11.39 -2.68 8.97
CA GLN A 270 -11.14 -1.65 9.97
C GLN A 270 -9.67 -1.19 10.00
N GLU A 271 -8.93 -1.45 8.96
CA GLU A 271 -7.53 -1.13 8.84
C GLU A 271 -7.30 0.38 8.81
N GLY A 272 -6.27 0.79 9.53
CA GLY A 272 -5.79 2.16 9.58
C GLY A 272 -4.89 2.51 8.40
N LEU A 273 -3.82 3.24 8.68
CA LEU A 273 -2.88 3.78 7.69
C LEU A 273 -2.29 2.69 6.78
N ASP A 274 -2.60 2.74 5.50
CA ASP A 274 -2.25 1.73 4.51
C ASP A 274 -1.49 2.34 3.31
N GLY A 275 -2.20 3.02 2.42
CA GLY A 275 -1.59 3.60 1.24
C GLY A 275 -0.59 4.71 1.55
N ILE A 276 0.61 4.62 0.98
CA ILE A 276 1.68 5.61 1.12
C ILE A 276 2.38 5.86 -0.20
N GLN A 277 2.65 7.14 -0.51
CA GLN A 277 3.53 7.52 -1.60
C GLN A 277 4.26 8.83 -1.29
N ILE A 278 5.56 8.87 -1.62
CA ILE A 278 6.40 10.06 -1.53
C ILE A 278 6.49 10.75 -2.90
N THR A 279 6.50 12.09 -2.91
CA THR A 279 6.70 12.86 -4.14
C THR A 279 8.12 12.69 -4.72
N PRO A 280 8.32 12.87 -6.04
CA PRO A 280 9.64 12.73 -6.67
C PRO A 280 10.72 13.65 -6.08
N ASP A 281 10.35 14.79 -5.52
CA ASP A 281 11.27 15.71 -4.84
C ASP A 281 11.53 15.35 -3.38
N GLY A 282 10.87 14.30 -2.87
CA GLY A 282 11.00 13.79 -1.50
C GLY A 282 10.47 14.72 -0.42
N LYS A 283 9.64 15.72 -0.75
CA LYS A 283 9.20 16.72 0.23
C LYS A 283 7.86 16.44 0.87
N THR A 284 7.04 15.60 0.25
CA THR A 284 5.68 15.36 0.70
C THR A 284 5.35 13.87 0.65
N VAL A 285 4.79 13.35 1.73
CA VAL A 285 4.14 12.04 1.75
C VAL A 285 2.64 12.24 1.57
N TYR A 286 2.05 11.49 0.64
CA TYR A 286 0.61 11.29 0.48
C TYR A 286 0.24 9.95 1.08
N TYR A 287 -0.88 9.89 1.79
CA TYR A 287 -1.28 8.69 2.52
C TYR A 287 -2.78 8.64 2.80
N SER A 288 -3.26 7.46 3.16
CA SER A 288 -4.63 7.27 3.63
C SER A 288 -4.75 6.03 4.50
N PRO A 289 -5.65 6.02 5.49
CA PRO A 289 -6.17 4.75 6.00
C PRO A 289 -6.85 3.96 4.89
N LEU A 290 -6.83 2.64 4.96
CA LEU A 290 -7.55 1.79 4.02
C LEU A 290 -9.05 2.08 4.13
N THR A 291 -9.60 1.94 5.34
CA THR A 291 -11.02 2.23 5.60
C THR A 291 -11.23 3.74 5.77
N SER A 292 -11.10 4.46 4.69
CA SER A 292 -11.31 5.91 4.59
C SER A 292 -11.36 6.35 3.15
N LYS A 293 -12.21 7.31 2.85
CA LYS A 293 -12.33 7.94 1.53
C LYS A 293 -11.53 9.22 1.38
N THR A 294 -10.73 9.59 2.39
CA THR A 294 -9.98 10.84 2.41
C THR A 294 -8.50 10.62 2.13
N LEU A 295 -7.98 11.37 1.16
CA LEU A 295 -6.54 11.47 0.92
C LEU A 295 -5.94 12.54 1.82
N TYR A 296 -4.80 12.22 2.46
CA TYR A 296 -4.03 13.14 3.28
C TYR A 296 -2.62 13.36 2.72
N SER A 297 -1.97 14.43 3.17
CA SER A 297 -0.54 14.63 2.96
C SER A 297 0.12 15.27 4.18
N ILE A 298 1.44 15.06 4.28
CA ILE A 298 2.30 15.67 5.29
C ILE A 298 3.67 15.98 4.69
N PRO A 299 4.31 17.13 5.03
CA PRO A 299 5.71 17.35 4.67
C PRO A 299 6.62 16.31 5.33
N THR A 300 7.54 15.74 4.56
CA THR A 300 8.50 14.74 5.05
C THR A 300 9.33 15.25 6.23
N ALA A 301 9.67 16.53 6.24
CA ALA A 301 10.40 17.16 7.34
C ALA A 301 9.72 16.97 8.70
N ASN A 302 8.38 16.94 8.75
CA ASN A 302 7.64 16.74 10.00
C ASN A 302 7.66 15.27 10.47
N LEU A 303 7.82 14.33 9.56
CA LEU A 303 8.00 12.91 9.90
C LEU A 303 9.43 12.62 10.37
N LEU A 304 10.41 13.37 9.86
CA LEU A 304 11.84 13.17 10.12
C LEU A 304 12.32 13.78 11.43
N GLU A 305 11.56 14.68 12.04
CA GLU A 305 11.91 15.22 13.37
C GLU A 305 12.07 14.09 14.39
N ARG A 306 13.11 14.17 15.21
CA ARG A 306 13.41 13.17 16.25
C ARG A 306 12.70 13.47 17.57
N ASP A 307 12.57 12.46 18.43
CA ASP A 307 11.95 12.60 19.76
C ASP A 307 12.77 13.47 20.73
N SER A 308 14.02 13.79 20.39
CA SER A 308 14.80 14.81 21.05
C SER A 308 14.16 16.22 20.95
N ASN A 309 13.29 16.45 19.94
CA ASN A 309 12.44 17.61 19.87
C ASN A 309 11.08 17.28 20.51
N PRO A 310 10.75 17.83 21.70
CA PRO A 310 9.51 17.51 22.39
C PRO A 310 8.24 18.00 21.66
N LEU A 311 8.40 18.84 20.63
CA LEU A 311 7.29 19.34 19.80
C LEU A 311 7.10 18.56 18.49
N ALA A 312 7.95 17.57 18.19
CA ALA A 312 7.96 16.86 16.92
C ALA A 312 6.57 16.28 16.56
N GLU A 313 5.93 15.59 17.51
CA GLU A 313 4.60 15.01 17.29
C GLU A 313 3.51 16.08 17.13
N ILE A 314 3.61 17.19 17.88
CA ILE A 314 2.67 18.31 17.76
C ILE A 314 2.77 18.96 16.38
N TRP A 315 4.00 19.17 15.90
CA TRP A 315 4.23 19.73 14.57
C TRP A 315 3.79 18.76 13.46
N ALA A 316 4.04 17.47 13.61
CA ALA A 316 3.53 16.48 12.66
C ALA A 316 2.00 16.57 12.53
N LYS A 317 1.27 16.53 13.65
CA LYS A 317 -0.19 16.65 13.65
C LYS A 317 -0.70 17.98 13.09
N ALA A 318 -0.04 19.09 13.40
CA ALA A 318 -0.41 20.41 12.91
C ALA A 318 -0.21 20.61 11.41
N ASN A 319 0.67 19.83 10.78
CA ASN A 319 1.01 19.94 9.36
C ASN A 319 0.34 18.86 8.48
N VAL A 320 -0.55 18.04 9.03
CA VAL A 320 -1.41 17.16 8.24
C VAL A 320 -2.38 18.00 7.41
N SER A 321 -2.46 17.71 6.12
CA SER A 321 -3.37 18.37 5.18
C SER A 321 -4.31 17.37 4.54
N SER A 322 -5.62 17.57 4.67
CA SER A 322 -6.62 16.82 3.90
C SER A 322 -6.64 17.30 2.46
N LYS A 323 -6.62 16.37 1.51
CA LYS A 323 -6.78 16.64 0.07
C LYS A 323 -8.20 16.38 -0.41
N GLY A 324 -9.11 16.05 0.51
CA GLY A 324 -10.52 15.81 0.23
C GLY A 324 -10.82 14.35 -0.12
N GLN A 325 -12.05 14.16 -0.54
CA GLN A 325 -12.59 12.83 -0.90
C GLN A 325 -12.03 12.36 -2.24
N ARG A 326 -11.65 11.09 -2.32
CA ARG A 326 -11.15 10.43 -3.54
C ARG A 326 -12.15 9.51 -4.21
N GLY A 327 -13.32 9.32 -3.64
CA GLY A 327 -14.43 8.59 -4.26
C GLY A 327 -14.65 7.16 -3.75
N GLY A 328 -13.77 6.61 -2.94
CA GLY A 328 -13.87 5.28 -2.35
C GLY A 328 -12.73 4.98 -1.40
N ASP A 329 -12.79 3.83 -0.77
CA ASP A 329 -11.69 3.26 -0.01
C ASP A 329 -10.57 2.84 -0.98
N ALA A 330 -9.34 2.87 -0.53
CA ALA A 330 -8.20 2.48 -1.36
C ALA A 330 -7.20 1.65 -0.55
N ASN A 331 -6.68 0.62 -1.19
CA ASN A 331 -5.53 -0.13 -0.74
C ASN A 331 -4.22 0.65 -1.00
N GLY A 332 -3.13 -0.04 -1.31
CA GLY A 332 -1.83 0.54 -1.54
C GLY A 332 -1.79 1.70 -2.55
N PHE A 333 -0.72 2.47 -2.49
CA PHE A 333 -0.43 3.56 -3.42
C PHE A 333 0.85 3.26 -4.21
N GLU A 334 1.03 3.96 -5.32
CA GLU A 334 2.29 4.02 -6.06
C GLU A 334 2.42 5.40 -6.73
N GLY A 335 3.63 5.78 -7.15
CA GLY A 335 3.86 7.07 -7.79
C GLY A 335 4.82 7.01 -8.96
N ASP A 336 4.63 7.89 -9.92
CA ASP A 336 5.48 7.99 -11.09
C ASP A 336 6.40 9.24 -11.08
N SER A 337 7.30 9.28 -12.02
CA SER A 337 8.24 10.40 -12.23
C SER A 337 7.55 11.73 -12.57
N ASN A 338 6.29 11.70 -13.00
CA ASN A 338 5.48 12.90 -13.25
C ASN A 338 4.86 13.45 -11.94
N GLY A 339 4.99 12.74 -10.82
CA GLY A 339 4.46 13.12 -9.53
C GLY A 339 2.99 12.78 -9.33
N LEU A 340 2.42 11.93 -10.18
CA LEU A 340 1.08 11.40 -9.99
C LEU A 340 1.07 10.36 -8.87
N ILE A 341 0.06 10.42 -8.02
CA ILE A 341 -0.12 9.51 -6.88
C ILE A 341 -1.25 8.54 -7.21
N TYR A 342 -0.89 7.33 -7.61
CA TYR A 342 -1.85 6.28 -7.97
C TYR A 342 -2.41 5.63 -6.71
N GLN A 343 -3.70 5.30 -6.74
CA GLN A 343 -4.49 4.76 -5.64
C GLN A 343 -5.28 3.57 -6.16
N LEU A 344 -5.15 2.43 -5.49
CA LEU A 344 -5.85 1.21 -5.87
C LEU A 344 -7.25 1.23 -5.25
N MET A 345 -8.28 1.25 -6.11
CA MET A 345 -9.68 1.51 -5.73
C MET A 345 -10.52 0.23 -5.86
N PRO A 346 -10.55 -0.64 -4.84
CA PRO A 346 -11.26 -1.93 -4.92
C PRO A 346 -12.77 -1.77 -5.15
N GLU A 347 -13.39 -0.76 -4.55
CA GLU A 347 -14.83 -0.52 -4.69
C GLU A 347 -15.26 -0.17 -6.12
N GLN A 348 -14.34 0.43 -6.93
CA GLN A 348 -14.64 0.93 -8.27
C GLN A 348 -14.08 0.05 -9.38
N ASN A 349 -13.42 -1.08 -9.06
CA ASN A 349 -12.68 -1.90 -10.03
C ASN A 349 -11.72 -1.05 -10.88
N ALA A 350 -10.94 -0.18 -10.21
CA ALA A 350 -10.19 0.87 -10.88
C ALA A 350 -8.87 1.21 -10.16
N ILE A 351 -7.99 1.89 -10.89
CA ILE A 351 -6.89 2.65 -10.33
C ILE A 351 -7.17 4.12 -10.60
N TYR A 352 -7.15 4.93 -9.54
CA TYR A 352 -7.23 6.38 -9.66
C TYR A 352 -5.83 6.98 -9.49
N TYR A 353 -5.66 8.23 -9.85
CA TYR A 353 -4.50 9.01 -9.46
C TYR A 353 -4.92 10.39 -8.95
N PHE A 354 -4.22 10.88 -7.96
CA PHE A 354 -4.27 12.27 -7.54
C PHE A 354 -3.14 13.02 -8.24
N ASP A 355 -3.47 14.15 -8.85
CA ASP A 355 -2.50 15.07 -9.46
C ASP A 355 -2.27 16.26 -8.52
N PRO A 356 -1.12 16.33 -7.84
CA PRO A 356 -0.83 17.43 -6.91
C PRO A 356 -0.78 18.81 -7.56
N ALA A 357 -0.45 18.88 -8.85
CA ALA A 357 -0.31 20.17 -9.56
C ALA A 357 -1.67 20.87 -9.74
N ILE A 358 -2.74 20.11 -9.85
CA ILE A 358 -4.10 20.64 -10.05
C ILE A 358 -5.03 20.33 -8.87
N GLY A 359 -4.58 19.53 -7.89
CA GLY A 359 -5.36 19.15 -6.72
C GLY A 359 -6.59 18.30 -7.02
N GLN A 360 -6.54 17.41 -8.02
CA GLN A 360 -7.68 16.61 -8.45
C GLN A 360 -7.36 15.10 -8.49
N THR A 361 -8.33 14.30 -8.08
CA THR A 361 -8.33 12.85 -8.30
C THR A 361 -9.02 12.54 -9.64
N ARG A 362 -8.43 11.64 -10.42
CA ARG A 362 -8.93 11.19 -11.74
C ARG A 362 -8.76 9.70 -11.89
N THR A 363 -9.57 9.08 -12.74
CA THR A 363 -9.41 7.67 -13.11
C THR A 363 -8.22 7.53 -14.05
N PHE A 364 -7.29 6.63 -13.73
CA PHE A 364 -6.24 6.17 -14.63
C PHE A 364 -6.76 5.05 -15.51
N VAL A 365 -7.23 3.97 -14.89
CA VAL A 365 -7.77 2.81 -15.58
C VAL A 365 -8.91 2.19 -14.78
N ARG A 366 -9.94 1.71 -15.47
CA ARG A 366 -11.04 0.92 -14.91
C ARG A 366 -11.27 -0.30 -15.80
N ASP A 367 -11.40 -1.46 -15.17
CA ASP A 367 -11.67 -2.71 -15.88
C ASP A 367 -12.36 -3.69 -14.92
N PRO A 368 -13.40 -4.43 -15.35
CA PRO A 368 -14.07 -5.43 -14.51
C PRO A 368 -13.15 -6.51 -13.94
N ARG A 369 -11.96 -6.73 -14.51
CA ARG A 369 -10.96 -7.68 -14.01
C ARG A 369 -10.19 -7.16 -12.80
N ILE A 370 -10.26 -5.86 -12.48
CA ILE A 370 -9.61 -5.28 -11.31
C ILE A 370 -10.45 -5.61 -10.06
N LEU A 371 -10.34 -6.86 -9.61
CA LEU A 371 -11.09 -7.39 -8.48
C LEU A 371 -10.24 -7.35 -7.21
N TRP A 372 -10.41 -6.32 -6.41
CA TRP A 372 -9.62 -6.06 -5.21
C TRP A 372 -8.12 -5.92 -5.51
N PRO A 373 -7.70 -4.83 -6.18
CA PRO A 373 -6.29 -4.54 -6.36
C PRO A 373 -5.68 -4.18 -4.99
N ASP A 374 -4.60 -4.85 -4.61
CA ASP A 374 -4.05 -4.74 -3.26
C ASP A 374 -2.73 -3.97 -3.24
N SER A 375 -1.80 -4.33 -4.11
CA SER A 375 -0.50 -3.70 -4.22
C SER A 375 -0.15 -3.41 -5.68
N ALA A 376 0.76 -2.46 -5.87
CA ALA A 376 1.22 -2.06 -7.19
C ALA A 376 2.74 -1.86 -7.25
N SER A 377 3.28 -1.89 -8.45
CA SER A 377 4.66 -1.52 -8.74
C SER A 377 4.74 -0.82 -10.09
N ILE A 378 5.47 0.27 -10.16
CA ILE A 378 5.88 0.89 -11.42
C ILE A 378 7.27 0.35 -11.78
N ALA A 379 7.42 -0.16 -13.00
CA ALA A 379 8.68 -0.70 -13.50
C ALA A 379 9.39 0.27 -14.47
N ALA A 380 10.61 -0.09 -14.84
CA ALA A 380 11.41 0.72 -15.75
C ALA A 380 10.87 0.74 -17.20
N ASP A 381 10.00 -0.20 -17.53
CA ASP A 381 9.35 -0.31 -18.85
C ASP A 381 8.19 0.66 -19.07
N GLY A 382 7.85 1.46 -18.05
CA GLY A 382 6.76 2.44 -18.11
C GLY A 382 5.38 1.84 -17.94
N TYR A 383 5.28 0.66 -17.30
CA TYR A 383 4.02 0.03 -16.93
C TYR A 383 3.76 0.15 -15.43
N PHE A 384 2.48 0.26 -15.13
CA PHE A 384 1.91 0.10 -13.79
C PHE A 384 1.44 -1.35 -13.65
N TYR A 385 2.03 -2.08 -12.73
CA TYR A 385 1.67 -3.47 -12.41
C TYR A 385 0.81 -3.48 -11.15
N MET A 386 -0.20 -4.32 -11.11
CA MET A 386 -1.10 -4.48 -9.97
C MET A 386 -1.45 -5.96 -9.78
N ASN A 387 -1.45 -6.41 -8.54
CA ASN A 387 -1.97 -7.73 -8.20
C ASN A 387 -3.46 -7.65 -7.90
N ILE A 388 -4.17 -8.72 -8.25
CA ILE A 388 -5.60 -8.88 -8.03
C ILE A 388 -5.80 -10.09 -7.13
N ASN A 389 -6.21 -9.85 -5.89
CA ASN A 389 -6.27 -10.91 -4.88
C ASN A 389 -7.68 -11.34 -4.46
N GLN A 390 -8.73 -10.66 -4.94
CA GLN A 390 -10.14 -11.00 -4.65
C GLN A 390 -10.38 -11.22 -3.14
N LEU A 391 -9.82 -10.37 -2.29
CA LEU A 391 -9.82 -10.54 -0.84
C LEU A 391 -11.20 -10.90 -0.27
N PRO A 392 -12.31 -10.24 -0.64
CA PRO A 392 -13.63 -10.55 -0.09
C PRO A 392 -14.12 -11.98 -0.35
N ASP A 393 -13.57 -12.64 -1.37
CA ASP A 393 -13.94 -14.00 -1.76
C ASP A 393 -13.05 -15.08 -1.12
N GLN A 394 -12.01 -14.69 -0.37
CA GLN A 394 -11.13 -15.63 0.32
C GLN A 394 -11.87 -16.34 1.46
N ALA A 395 -11.44 -17.57 1.75
CA ALA A 395 -12.06 -18.41 2.77
C ALA A 395 -12.14 -17.73 4.15
N ASP A 396 -11.08 -17.02 4.55
CA ASP A 396 -11.03 -16.32 5.84
C ASP A 396 -12.07 -15.20 5.98
N TRP A 397 -12.55 -14.65 4.87
CA TRP A 397 -13.55 -13.58 4.84
C TRP A 397 -14.93 -14.05 4.41
N ASN A 398 -15.10 -15.34 4.13
CA ASN A 398 -16.33 -15.91 3.56
C ASN A 398 -16.75 -17.23 4.23
N PHE A 399 -16.81 -17.28 5.57
CA PHE A 399 -17.23 -18.44 6.38
C PHE A 399 -16.44 -19.72 6.07
N GLY A 400 -15.16 -19.63 5.77
CA GLY A 400 -14.31 -20.77 5.41
C GLY A 400 -14.52 -21.30 4.00
N VAL A 401 -15.28 -20.59 3.16
CA VAL A 401 -15.52 -20.96 1.75
C VAL A 401 -14.69 -20.09 0.84
N ASP A 402 -13.75 -20.67 0.10
CA ASP A 402 -13.02 -19.96 -0.97
C ASP A 402 -13.93 -19.84 -2.21
N SER A 403 -14.36 -18.61 -2.48
CA SER A 403 -15.21 -18.27 -3.62
C SER A 403 -14.44 -17.54 -4.73
N ARG A 404 -13.12 -17.42 -4.61
CA ARG A 404 -12.28 -16.77 -5.63
C ARG A 404 -12.35 -17.51 -6.96
N VAL A 405 -12.28 -16.75 -8.04
CA VAL A 405 -12.26 -17.28 -9.41
C VAL A 405 -10.82 -17.38 -9.90
N TYR A 406 -10.39 -18.57 -10.21
CA TYR A 406 -9.05 -18.85 -10.73
C TYR A 406 -8.95 -18.66 -12.26
N PRO A 407 -7.77 -18.28 -12.79
CA PRO A 407 -6.57 -17.89 -12.02
C PRO A 407 -6.69 -16.49 -11.43
N GLY A 408 -5.95 -16.24 -10.35
CA GLY A 408 -5.61 -14.88 -9.95
C GLY A 408 -4.63 -14.27 -10.94
N ALA A 409 -4.41 -12.96 -10.90
CA ALA A 409 -3.55 -12.33 -11.89
C ALA A 409 -2.73 -11.16 -11.35
N VAL A 410 -1.57 -10.94 -11.96
CA VAL A 410 -0.96 -9.63 -12.09
C VAL A 410 -1.43 -9.03 -13.42
N LEU A 411 -2.06 -7.89 -13.33
CA LEU A 411 -2.43 -7.07 -14.48
C LEU A 411 -1.43 -5.92 -14.62
N ARG A 412 -1.26 -5.40 -15.85
CA ARG A 412 -0.49 -4.19 -16.07
C ARG A 412 -1.15 -3.26 -17.08
N ALA A 413 -0.87 -1.97 -16.92
CA ALA A 413 -1.35 -0.92 -17.81
C ALA A 413 -0.25 0.11 -18.07
N LYS A 414 -0.18 0.63 -19.28
CA LYS A 414 0.85 1.61 -19.63
C LYS A 414 0.58 2.96 -18.96
N LEU A 415 1.63 3.52 -18.34
CA LEU A 415 1.55 4.82 -17.66
C LEU A 415 1.26 5.97 -18.62
N PRO A 416 0.51 6.99 -18.19
CA PRO A 416 0.28 8.19 -18.99
C PRO A 416 1.54 9.04 -19.07
N ASN A 417 1.64 9.85 -20.12
CA ASN A 417 2.68 10.88 -20.29
C ASN A 417 4.13 10.34 -20.13
N ASN A 418 4.39 9.10 -20.54
CA ASN A 418 5.68 8.43 -20.38
C ASN A 418 6.20 8.44 -18.94
N GLY A 419 5.30 8.31 -17.98
CA GLY A 419 5.67 8.13 -16.56
C GLY A 419 6.56 6.90 -16.39
N THR A 420 7.48 6.98 -15.44
CA THR A 420 8.39 5.88 -15.08
C THR A 420 8.47 5.78 -13.56
N LYS A 421 9.12 4.72 -13.07
CA LYS A 421 9.43 4.60 -11.65
C LYS A 421 10.18 5.84 -11.15
N ILE A 422 9.85 6.31 -9.98
CA ILE A 422 10.61 7.35 -9.31
C ILE A 422 12.02 6.82 -9.04
N SER A 423 12.99 7.33 -9.79
CA SER A 423 14.41 6.98 -9.60
C SER A 423 15.10 7.92 -8.62
N THR A 424 14.36 8.51 -7.79
CA THR A 424 14.67 9.62 -7.09
C THR A 424 15.43 9.49 -5.95
N LEU A 425 15.81 10.00 -5.61
CA LEU A 425 16.00 10.10 -4.22
C LEU A 425 17.26 9.33 -3.85
N GLY A 426 18.16 9.22 -4.83
CA GLY A 426 19.44 8.58 -4.60
C GLY A 426 20.50 8.93 -5.61
#